data_dc39c2e8eee3abae6a1adcce455812b3
#
_entry.id   dc39c2e8eee3abae6a1adcce455812b3
#
_cell.length_a   1.000
_cell.length_b   1.000
_cell.length_c   1.000
_cell.angle_alpha   90.00
_cell.angle_beta   90.00
_cell.angle_gamma   90.00
#
_symmetry.space_group_name_H-M   'P 1'
#
loop_
_entity.id
_entity.type
_entity.pdbx_description
1 polymer ?
#
loop_
_entity_poly.entity_id
_entity_poly.type
_entity_poly.pdbx_seq_one_letter_code
_entity_poly.pdbx_strand_id
1 'polypeptide(L)'
;MAGVAQRGIHPYVGTTATGQLTGDPAQGGANLAEETVYGTPLGDVTKQERWKHEEHPLDGWDRMLTHAEAGKLPDEENTFRFRNFGMFHVSPAQNSFMLRCRIPAGELTAAQMRGLADIAEDYGNGKSAVTTRSNLQIREIGPANLVNVLTRLQALGLTAKGSGVDNIRNVTASPTAGFDPRELLDTRPFAHALHHYILNHREFYNLPRKFNVAFEGGGAVDTVADTNDIGFMAVKIPAAAKGDSLKDAAPIALPPGVYFRVELCGITGHKQLAKDGGILVKPTEALAVCAAMIRVFLENGDRTDRKKARLKYLVDKWGVEKFLAETQKKLAFPFVKFPLEQCIKRPAAVKHGHVGVYRQAQHGKNYIGVVVPVGILSTRQMRRVADLAANYGSGALRLTPWQNLLIPDVPDAFVETVKRQLVRIGLHHEATNILGGLVACTGSGGCKWAATETKGQAVTLGAHLNKKLQLDHPINIHLTGCPNSCAQHYVGDIGLQGVKVGQASSEGYHVVFGGGTGADAAIGKQVFTGIPFSDLPTLLERVLKTYQAKRQTGETFAAFTRRHEVKQLQEMFSE
;
A
#
# COMPACT_ATOMS: atom_id res chain seq x y z
N MET A 1 37.42 37.71 10.00
CA MET A 1 36.66 38.97 10.08
C MET A 1 35.78 39.06 8.85
N ALA A 2 34.50 38.99 9.01
CA ALA A 2 33.41 39.55 8.23
C ALA A 2 32.17 38.74 8.55
N GLY A 3 31.22 39.38 9.24
CA GLY A 3 30.01 38.76 9.78
C GLY A 3 28.97 38.46 8.68
N VAL A 4 28.35 37.33 8.84
CA VAL A 4 27.13 36.96 8.12
C VAL A 4 25.92 37.25 9.02
N ALA A 5 25.09 38.18 8.58
CA ALA A 5 23.90 38.61 9.28
C ALA A 5 22.89 37.47 9.35
N GLN A 6 22.44 37.12 10.55
CA GLN A 6 21.26 36.33 10.83
C GLN A 6 20.00 37.08 10.36
N ARG A 7 19.30 36.55 9.34
CA ARG A 7 17.94 36.96 9.05
C ARG A 7 16.98 36.08 9.86
N GLY A 8 16.30 36.71 10.79
CA GLY A 8 15.32 36.09 11.66
C GLY A 8 14.12 35.55 10.83
N ILE A 9 13.73 34.36 11.19
CA ILE A 9 12.47 33.75 10.74
C ILE A 9 11.36 34.32 11.61
N HIS A 10 10.47 35.12 11.03
CA HIS A 10 9.27 35.59 11.72
C HIS A 10 8.29 34.42 11.94
N PRO A 11 7.78 34.21 13.16
CA PRO A 11 6.67 33.31 13.39
C PRO A 11 5.38 33.96 12.88
N TYR A 12 4.59 33.19 12.16
CA TYR A 12 3.23 33.57 11.80
C TYR A 12 2.41 33.69 13.10
N VAL A 13 2.18 34.89 13.57
CA VAL A 13 1.22 35.21 14.63
C VAL A 13 -0.12 35.44 13.92
N GLY A 14 -1.07 34.56 14.16
CA GLY A 14 -2.47 34.79 13.80
C GLY A 14 -3.00 35.97 14.61
N THR A 15 -3.39 37.04 13.95
CA THR A 15 -4.02 38.21 14.58
C THR A 15 -5.38 37.81 15.14
N THR A 16 -5.49 37.70 16.45
CA THR A 16 -6.77 37.81 17.16
C THR A 16 -7.14 39.28 17.21
N ALA A 17 -8.20 39.66 16.51
CA ALA A 17 -8.82 40.98 16.63
C ALA A 17 -9.48 41.08 18.02
N THR A 18 -8.83 41.75 18.97
CA THR A 18 -9.48 42.23 20.19
C THR A 18 -10.17 43.55 19.90
N GLY A 19 -11.45 43.47 19.50
CA GLY A 19 -12.37 44.61 19.52
C GLY A 19 -12.89 44.82 20.95
N GLN A 20 -12.57 45.96 21.59
CA GLN A 20 -13.25 46.38 22.81
C GLN A 20 -14.74 46.63 22.51
N LEU A 21 -15.59 45.83 23.14
CA LEU A 21 -17.04 46.05 23.17
C LEU A 21 -17.38 46.93 24.38
N THR A 22 -17.65 48.24 24.13
CA THR A 22 -18.48 49.05 25.02
C THR A 22 -19.93 48.95 24.54
N GLY A 23 -20.75 48.19 25.24
CA GLY A 23 -22.17 48.06 24.92
C GLY A 23 -22.89 47.35 26.09
N ASP A 24 -23.97 47.92 26.50
CA ASP A 24 -24.89 47.65 27.59
C ASP A 24 -25.28 46.15 27.68
N PRO A 25 -25.32 45.52 28.89
CA PRO A 25 -25.61 44.08 29.04
C PRO A 25 -27.12 43.82 29.18
N ALA A 26 -27.89 44.09 28.16
CA ALA A 26 -29.30 43.61 28.10
C ALA A 26 -29.85 43.71 26.67
N GLN A 27 -29.51 42.74 25.84
CA GLN A 27 -30.32 42.22 24.72
C GLN A 27 -29.43 41.44 23.74
N GLY A 28 -29.71 40.18 23.53
CA GLY A 28 -29.16 39.40 22.42
C GLY A 28 -28.26 38.25 22.89
N GLY A 29 -28.84 37.05 22.97
CA GLY A 29 -28.04 35.82 23.02
C GLY A 29 -27.10 35.82 21.79
N ALA A 30 -25.80 36.02 22.07
CA ALA A 30 -24.79 35.84 21.06
C ALA A 30 -24.89 34.35 20.60
N ASN A 31 -25.29 34.15 19.36
CA ASN A 31 -25.07 32.87 18.68
C ASN A 31 -23.56 32.66 18.66
N LEU A 32 -23.04 31.94 19.65
CA LEU A 32 -21.68 31.43 19.59
C LEU A 32 -21.62 30.56 18.32
N ALA A 33 -20.87 30.99 17.34
CA ALA A 33 -20.70 30.23 16.12
C ALA A 33 -20.28 28.81 16.52
N GLU A 34 -21.05 27.82 16.13
CA GLU A 34 -20.79 26.42 16.45
C GLU A 34 -19.40 26.04 15.96
N GLU A 35 -18.58 25.50 16.85
CA GLU A 35 -17.21 25.09 16.53
C GLU A 35 -17.24 23.95 15.51
N THR A 36 -16.46 24.05 14.44
CA THR A 36 -16.52 23.11 13.32
C THR A 36 -15.14 22.53 12.98
N VAL A 37 -15.13 21.31 12.45
CA VAL A 37 -13.96 20.66 11.84
C VAL A 37 -14.18 20.57 10.34
N TYR A 38 -13.51 21.41 9.57
CA TYR A 38 -13.70 21.54 8.12
C TYR A 38 -15.18 21.67 7.73
N GLY A 39 -15.89 22.55 8.41
CA GLY A 39 -17.31 22.84 8.18
C GLY A 39 -18.30 21.81 8.73
N THR A 40 -17.82 20.74 9.40
CA THR A 40 -18.68 19.78 10.12
C THR A 40 -18.75 20.20 11.59
N PRO A 41 -19.96 20.33 12.20
CA PRO A 41 -20.10 20.65 13.62
C PRO A 41 -19.33 19.71 14.52
N LEU A 42 -18.66 20.21 15.55
CA LEU A 42 -17.81 19.42 16.44
C LEU A 42 -18.64 18.32 17.18
N GLY A 43 -19.93 18.55 17.41
CA GLY A 43 -20.85 17.58 17.98
C GLY A 43 -21.07 16.36 17.08
N ASP A 44 -21.03 16.54 15.75
CA ASP A 44 -21.35 15.50 14.76
C ASP A 44 -20.15 14.65 14.35
N VAL A 45 -18.91 15.13 14.58
CA VAL A 45 -17.72 14.39 14.17
C VAL A 45 -17.43 13.18 15.07
N THR A 46 -16.72 12.20 14.53
CA THR A 46 -16.30 11.03 15.30
C THR A 46 -15.32 11.40 16.42
N LYS A 47 -15.20 10.55 17.46
CA LYS A 47 -14.26 10.77 18.56
C LYS A 47 -12.81 10.98 18.10
N GLN A 48 -12.39 10.32 17.01
CA GLN A 48 -11.04 10.49 16.48
C GLN A 48 -10.84 11.88 15.86
N GLU A 49 -11.88 12.45 15.26
CA GLU A 49 -11.84 13.82 14.75
C GLU A 49 -11.76 14.83 15.88
N ARG A 50 -12.51 14.61 17.00
CA ARG A 50 -12.39 15.42 18.22
C ARG A 50 -10.97 15.38 18.78
N TRP A 51 -10.37 14.20 18.94
CA TRP A 51 -8.99 14.06 19.40
C TRP A 51 -7.97 14.80 18.50
N LYS A 52 -8.17 14.78 17.17
CA LYS A 52 -7.30 15.53 16.23
C LYS A 52 -7.53 17.04 16.29
N HIS A 53 -8.73 17.47 16.65
CA HIS A 53 -9.06 18.88 16.85
C HIS A 53 -8.47 19.42 18.16
N GLU A 54 -8.60 18.66 19.25
CA GLU A 54 -8.04 19.01 20.57
C GLU A 54 -6.52 19.11 20.57
N GLU A 55 -5.84 18.19 19.88
CA GLU A 55 -4.40 18.15 19.79
C GLU A 55 -3.96 17.63 18.41
N HIS A 56 -3.14 18.41 17.70
CA HIS A 56 -2.70 18.00 16.37
C HIS A 56 -1.99 16.63 16.44
N PRO A 57 -2.23 15.71 15.46
CA PRO A 57 -1.70 14.34 15.48
C PRO A 57 -0.18 14.19 15.68
N LEU A 58 0.60 15.20 15.35
CA LEU A 58 2.06 15.17 15.53
C LEU A 58 2.54 15.75 16.86
N ASP A 59 1.65 16.30 17.69
CA ASP A 59 2.05 16.93 18.97
C ASP A 59 2.01 15.94 20.14
N GLY A 60 1.47 14.74 19.95
CA GLY A 60 1.41 13.68 20.97
C GLY A 60 2.74 12.96 21.26
N TRP A 61 3.91 13.54 20.93
CA TRP A 61 5.20 12.92 21.18
C TRP A 61 5.51 12.76 22.67
N ASP A 62 5.28 13.80 23.47
CA ASP A 62 5.58 13.80 24.91
C ASP A 62 4.71 12.78 25.67
N ARG A 63 3.48 12.55 25.19
CA ARG A 63 2.63 11.46 25.72
C ARG A 63 3.27 10.09 25.49
N MET A 64 3.83 9.86 24.30
CA MET A 64 4.50 8.59 23.98
C MET A 64 5.78 8.42 24.80
N LEU A 65 6.55 9.49 25.00
CA LEU A 65 7.73 9.48 25.84
C LEU A 65 7.38 9.08 27.27
N THR A 66 6.37 9.72 27.89
CA THR A 66 5.89 9.40 29.24
C THR A 66 5.46 7.94 29.37
N HIS A 67 4.73 7.40 28.37
CA HIS A 67 4.34 5.99 28.38
C HIS A 67 5.54 5.04 28.26
N ALA A 68 6.54 5.40 27.44
CA ALA A 68 7.76 4.61 27.26
C ALA A 68 8.59 4.59 28.55
N GLU A 69 8.80 5.73 29.18
CA GLU A 69 9.53 5.84 30.45
C GLU A 69 8.87 5.05 31.57
N ALA A 70 7.54 5.09 31.64
CA ALA A 70 6.76 4.33 32.63
C ALA A 70 6.63 2.83 32.28
N GLY A 71 7.04 2.41 31.08
CA GLY A 71 6.83 1.04 30.59
C GLY A 71 5.35 0.64 30.46
N LYS A 72 4.44 1.61 30.32
CA LYS A 72 2.99 1.39 30.34
C LYS A 72 2.39 1.34 28.95
N LEU A 73 1.38 0.47 28.80
CA LEU A 73 0.56 0.40 27.60
C LEU A 73 -0.40 1.60 27.54
N PRO A 74 -0.74 2.10 26.35
CA PRO A 74 -1.59 3.25 26.17
C PRO A 74 -3.08 2.91 26.35
N ASP A 75 -3.86 3.89 26.75
CA ASP A 75 -5.32 3.91 26.63
C ASP A 75 -5.78 3.99 25.16
N GLU A 76 -7.08 4.11 24.92
CA GLU A 76 -7.63 4.13 23.57
C GLU A 76 -7.19 5.36 22.76
N GLU A 77 -7.16 6.54 23.37
CA GLU A 77 -6.75 7.79 22.73
C GLU A 77 -5.26 7.74 22.37
N ASN A 78 -4.41 7.42 23.32
CA ASN A 78 -2.97 7.30 23.08
C ASN A 78 -2.65 6.14 22.13
N THR A 79 -3.43 5.05 22.12
CA THR A 79 -3.35 4.01 21.06
C THR A 79 -3.62 4.59 19.68
N PHE A 80 -4.55 5.54 19.54
CA PHE A 80 -4.78 6.23 18.27
C PHE A 80 -3.63 7.17 17.94
N ARG A 81 -3.18 8.00 18.89
CA ARG A 81 -2.15 9.03 18.71
C ARG A 81 -0.78 8.43 18.34
N PHE A 82 -0.34 7.37 19.01
CA PHE A 82 0.97 6.74 18.78
C PHE A 82 1.11 6.13 17.37
N ARG A 83 0.00 5.77 16.74
CA ARG A 83 0.00 5.32 15.34
C ARG A 83 0.44 6.42 14.35
N ASN A 84 0.37 7.70 14.72
CA ASN A 84 0.91 8.79 13.90
C ASN A 84 2.45 8.75 13.85
N PHE A 85 3.08 8.16 14.86
CA PHE A 85 4.52 7.91 14.90
C PHE A 85 4.91 6.52 14.38
N GLY A 86 3.93 5.76 13.86
CA GLY A 86 4.14 4.41 13.34
C GLY A 86 4.18 3.30 14.37
N MET A 87 3.85 3.61 15.62
CA MET A 87 3.79 2.65 16.73
C MET A 87 2.34 2.22 16.97
N PHE A 88 2.06 0.94 16.73
CA PHE A 88 0.71 0.37 16.81
C PHE A 88 0.60 -0.56 18.01
N HIS A 89 -0.13 -0.18 19.04
CA HIS A 89 -0.50 -1.12 20.10
C HIS A 89 -1.40 -2.22 19.54
N VAL A 90 -0.96 -3.47 19.69
CA VAL A 90 -1.62 -4.69 19.19
C VAL A 90 -2.28 -5.41 20.35
N SER A 91 -3.49 -4.99 20.70
CA SER A 91 -4.30 -5.56 21.76
C SER A 91 -5.59 -6.18 21.17
N PRO A 92 -6.10 -7.29 21.73
CA PRO A 92 -5.53 -8.11 22.81
C PRO A 92 -4.49 -9.13 22.32
N ALA A 93 -4.28 -9.30 21.00
CA ALA A 93 -3.55 -10.43 20.43
C ALA A 93 -2.08 -10.56 20.90
N GLN A 94 -1.37 -9.46 21.08
CA GLN A 94 0.06 -9.49 21.46
C GLN A 94 0.38 -8.66 22.70
N ASN A 95 -0.48 -7.72 23.04
CA ASN A 95 -0.29 -6.76 24.13
C ASN A 95 1.08 -6.05 24.10
N SER A 96 1.53 -5.72 22.92
CA SER A 96 2.81 -5.11 22.58
C SER A 96 2.65 -4.16 21.42
N PHE A 97 3.74 -3.58 20.93
CA PHE A 97 3.69 -2.66 19.79
C PHE A 97 4.22 -3.30 18.51
N MET A 98 3.69 -2.81 17.39
CA MET A 98 4.18 -3.06 16.05
C MET A 98 4.70 -1.73 15.47
N LEU A 99 5.97 -1.71 15.06
CA LEU A 99 6.52 -0.66 14.20
C LEU A 99 6.03 -0.86 12.77
N ARG A 100 5.56 0.21 12.14
CA ARG A 100 5.35 0.29 10.69
C ARG A 100 6.23 1.38 10.12
N CYS A 101 7.18 1.02 9.27
CA CYS A 101 8.07 1.96 8.60
C CYS A 101 7.35 2.81 7.54
N ARG A 102 8.06 3.78 6.97
CA ARG A 102 7.80 4.40 5.67
C ARG A 102 9.02 4.18 4.80
N ILE A 103 8.84 3.45 3.72
CA ILE A 103 9.88 3.06 2.76
C ILE A 103 9.35 3.42 1.38
N PRO A 104 9.50 4.68 0.93
CA PRO A 104 8.96 5.13 -0.36
C PRO A 104 9.54 4.28 -1.48
N ALA A 105 8.71 3.95 -2.47
CA ALA A 105 9.04 3.04 -3.57
C ALA A 105 9.51 1.62 -3.13
N GLY A 106 9.46 1.28 -1.85
CA GLY A 106 10.01 0.02 -1.34
C GLY A 106 11.54 -0.05 -1.35
N GLU A 107 12.24 1.08 -1.51
CA GLU A 107 13.70 1.13 -1.64
C GLU A 107 14.40 1.02 -0.30
N LEU A 108 15.34 0.09 -0.20
CA LEU A 108 16.25 -0.08 0.94
C LEU A 108 17.68 -0.29 0.46
N THR A 109 18.62 0.16 1.28
CA THR A 109 20.02 -0.25 1.15
C THR A 109 20.30 -1.49 2.00
N ALA A 110 21.37 -2.21 1.69
CA ALA A 110 21.87 -3.33 2.49
C ALA A 110 22.15 -2.91 3.96
N ALA A 111 22.67 -1.70 4.16
CA ALA A 111 22.92 -1.14 5.50
C ALA A 111 21.59 -0.93 6.26
N GLN A 112 20.58 -0.36 5.63
CA GLN A 112 19.25 -0.19 6.23
C GLN A 112 18.60 -1.53 6.57
N MET A 113 18.70 -2.54 5.69
CA MET A 113 18.16 -3.87 5.95
C MET A 113 18.85 -4.54 7.15
N ARG A 114 20.17 -4.40 7.30
CA ARG A 114 20.90 -4.89 8.49
C ARG A 114 20.46 -4.18 9.77
N GLY A 115 20.36 -2.85 9.73
CA GLY A 115 19.91 -2.08 10.88
C GLY A 115 18.45 -2.37 11.27
N LEU A 116 17.57 -2.65 10.30
CA LEU A 116 16.21 -3.12 10.59
C LEU A 116 16.22 -4.54 11.21
N ALA A 117 17.15 -5.40 10.80
CA ALA A 117 17.35 -6.70 11.44
C ALA A 117 17.81 -6.56 12.90
N ASP A 118 18.72 -5.61 13.17
CA ASP A 118 19.18 -5.33 14.53
C ASP A 118 18.03 -4.78 15.41
N ILE A 119 17.20 -3.88 14.88
CA ILE A 119 15.99 -3.39 15.60
C ILE A 119 15.03 -4.56 15.89
N ALA A 120 14.82 -5.46 14.93
CA ALA A 120 13.92 -6.61 15.10
C ALA A 120 14.46 -7.63 16.13
N GLU A 121 15.78 -7.78 16.23
CA GLU A 121 16.43 -8.71 17.16
C GLU A 121 16.46 -8.14 18.58
N ASP A 122 16.84 -6.86 18.72
CA ASP A 122 17.04 -6.24 20.04
C ASP A 122 15.73 -5.87 20.72
N TYR A 123 14.70 -5.49 19.95
CA TYR A 123 13.47 -4.89 20.48
C TYR A 123 12.17 -5.61 20.04
N GLY A 124 12.22 -6.46 19.03
CA GLY A 124 11.07 -7.18 18.49
C GLY A 124 11.16 -8.70 18.71
N ASN A 125 10.46 -9.43 17.84
CA ASN A 125 10.42 -10.90 17.89
C ASN A 125 11.44 -11.59 16.95
N GLY A 126 12.51 -10.92 16.55
CA GLY A 126 13.53 -11.49 15.66
C GLY A 126 13.06 -11.66 14.20
N LYS A 127 11.98 -11.01 13.81
CA LYS A 127 11.39 -11.10 12.46
C LYS A 127 10.90 -9.76 11.96
N SER A 128 10.85 -9.62 10.64
CA SER A 128 10.12 -8.55 9.97
C SER A 128 9.08 -9.09 9.00
N ALA A 129 8.11 -8.26 8.64
CA ALA A 129 7.09 -8.61 7.66
C ALA A 129 7.06 -7.59 6.52
N VAL A 130 7.32 -8.04 5.29
CA VAL A 130 7.06 -7.29 4.07
C VAL A 130 5.55 -7.17 3.86
N THR A 131 5.08 -5.97 3.54
CA THR A 131 3.64 -5.68 3.41
C THR A 131 3.21 -5.53 1.96
N THR A 132 1.90 -5.57 1.72
CA THR A 132 1.26 -5.27 0.41
C THR A 132 1.40 -3.81 -0.02
N ARG A 133 2.22 -3.00 0.67
CA ARG A 133 2.55 -1.62 0.30
C ARG A 133 4.07 -1.41 0.22
N SER A 134 4.81 -2.45 -0.17
CA SER A 134 6.27 -2.38 -0.30
C SER A 134 6.93 -1.76 0.93
N ASN A 135 6.56 -2.22 2.12
CA ASN A 135 6.96 -1.65 3.40
C ASN A 135 7.32 -2.76 4.39
N LEU A 136 7.96 -2.43 5.52
CA LEU A 136 8.28 -3.38 6.58
C LEU A 136 7.54 -3.07 7.88
N GLN A 137 7.26 -4.14 8.63
CA GLN A 137 6.75 -4.11 9.99
C GLN A 137 7.63 -4.98 10.90
N ILE A 138 7.89 -4.50 12.11
CA ILE A 138 8.54 -5.24 13.20
C ILE A 138 7.55 -5.31 14.36
N ARG A 139 7.41 -6.47 15.00
CA ARG A 139 6.36 -6.75 15.99
C ARG A 139 6.93 -7.12 17.35
N GLU A 140 6.02 -7.16 18.34
CA GLU A 140 6.28 -7.56 19.72
C GLU A 140 7.28 -6.65 20.44
N ILE A 141 7.23 -5.35 20.11
CA ILE A 141 8.04 -4.31 20.75
C ILE A 141 7.39 -3.95 22.10
N GLY A 142 8.18 -4.03 23.17
CA GLY A 142 7.74 -3.62 24.50
C GLY A 142 7.53 -2.10 24.62
N PRO A 143 6.63 -1.63 25.50
CA PRO A 143 6.33 -0.20 25.63
C PRO A 143 7.54 0.65 26.01
N ALA A 144 8.46 0.15 26.86
CA ALA A 144 9.68 0.86 27.24
C ALA A 144 10.65 1.12 26.07
N ASN A 145 10.49 0.41 24.94
CA ASN A 145 11.41 0.48 23.80
C ASN A 145 10.94 1.40 22.66
N LEU A 146 9.79 2.05 22.78
CA LEU A 146 9.19 2.85 21.71
C LEU A 146 10.14 3.92 21.16
N VAL A 147 10.77 4.70 22.06
CA VAL A 147 11.68 5.78 21.71
C VAL A 147 12.96 5.22 21.11
N ASN A 148 13.56 4.19 21.73
CA ASN A 148 14.78 3.55 21.25
C ASN A 148 14.61 3.03 19.80
N VAL A 149 13.49 2.37 19.51
CA VAL A 149 13.18 1.86 18.17
C VAL A 149 13.07 3.01 17.16
N LEU A 150 12.37 4.09 17.49
CA LEU A 150 12.19 5.22 16.58
C LEU A 150 13.51 5.99 16.37
N THR A 151 14.32 6.15 17.41
CA THR A 151 15.65 6.78 17.30
C THR A 151 16.60 5.97 16.44
N ARG A 152 16.66 4.65 16.64
CA ARG A 152 17.48 3.77 15.78
C ARG A 152 16.98 3.74 14.33
N LEU A 153 15.66 3.75 14.11
CA LEU A 153 15.10 3.84 12.77
C LEU A 153 15.53 5.14 12.08
N GLN A 154 15.49 6.26 12.80
CA GLN A 154 15.91 7.55 12.28
C GLN A 154 17.40 7.59 11.97
N ALA A 155 18.25 6.95 12.79
CA ALA A 155 19.69 6.85 12.54
C ALA A 155 20.01 6.07 11.24
N LEU A 156 19.10 5.22 10.77
CA LEU A 156 19.20 4.55 9.47
C LEU A 156 18.73 5.41 8.29
N GLY A 157 18.34 6.68 8.52
CA GLY A 157 17.73 7.54 7.51
C GLY A 157 16.30 7.11 7.13
N LEU A 158 15.65 6.32 7.98
CA LEU A 158 14.27 5.86 7.80
C LEU A 158 13.33 6.56 8.79
N THR A 159 12.04 6.49 8.52
CA THR A 159 11.02 7.04 9.43
C THR A 159 9.79 6.15 9.49
N ALA A 160 9.01 6.32 10.55
CA ALA A 160 7.69 5.73 10.71
C ALA A 160 6.58 6.81 10.83
N LYS A 161 6.97 8.10 10.81
CA LYS A 161 6.07 9.25 10.97
C LYS A 161 4.95 9.22 9.93
N GLY A 162 3.69 9.26 10.38
CA GLY A 162 2.51 9.26 9.54
C GLY A 162 2.19 7.93 8.85
N SER A 163 2.82 6.81 9.21
CA SER A 163 2.54 5.52 8.58
C SER A 163 1.23 4.87 9.02
N GLY A 164 0.54 5.44 10.00
CA GLY A 164 -0.68 4.92 10.61
C GLY A 164 -1.90 5.83 10.48
N VAL A 165 -3.00 5.40 11.04
CA VAL A 165 -4.31 6.08 11.19
C VAL A 165 -4.78 6.88 9.97
N ASP A 166 -5.16 8.11 10.12
CA ASP A 166 -5.80 8.95 9.11
C ASP A 166 -4.76 9.77 8.34
N ASN A 167 -3.77 9.06 7.79
CA ASN A 167 -2.64 9.62 7.05
C ASN A 167 -2.51 8.96 5.67
N ILE A 168 -1.70 9.58 4.83
CA ILE A 168 -1.23 8.97 3.58
C ILE A 168 -0.26 7.85 3.97
N ARG A 169 -0.52 6.63 3.49
CA ARG A 169 0.30 5.44 3.75
C ARG A 169 1.62 5.50 2.98
N ASN A 170 2.44 4.45 3.11
CA ASN A 170 3.63 4.34 2.29
C ASN A 170 3.28 4.56 0.80
N VAL A 171 4.03 5.41 0.12
CA VAL A 171 3.88 5.67 -1.31
C VAL A 171 4.56 4.52 -2.06
N THR A 172 3.79 3.81 -2.87
CA THR A 172 4.30 2.70 -3.69
C THR A 172 4.72 3.19 -5.07
N ALA A 173 5.73 2.54 -5.64
CA ALA A 173 6.18 2.74 -7.00
C ALA A 173 6.49 1.38 -7.63
N SER A 174 6.71 1.34 -8.96
CA SER A 174 7.11 0.10 -9.64
C SER A 174 8.35 -0.50 -8.98
N PRO A 175 8.30 -1.75 -8.51
CA PRO A 175 9.45 -2.35 -7.80
C PRO A 175 10.69 -2.46 -8.68
N THR A 176 10.50 -2.52 -10.01
CA THR A 176 11.56 -2.59 -11.03
C THR A 176 11.95 -1.23 -11.58
N ALA A 177 11.45 -0.13 -11.02
CA ALA A 177 11.75 1.23 -11.49
C ALA A 177 13.26 1.52 -11.51
N GLY A 178 13.73 2.12 -12.60
CA GLY A 178 15.12 2.48 -12.87
C GLY A 178 15.96 1.36 -13.48
N PHE A 179 15.42 0.14 -13.62
CA PHE A 179 16.14 -0.96 -14.25
C PHE A 179 15.28 -1.87 -15.14
N ASP A 180 13.98 -1.62 -15.24
CA ASP A 180 13.08 -2.40 -16.10
C ASP A 180 13.25 -1.96 -17.57
N PRO A 181 13.63 -2.86 -18.51
CA PRO A 181 13.78 -2.49 -19.90
C PRO A 181 12.46 -2.09 -20.58
N ARG A 182 11.33 -2.34 -19.96
CA ARG A 182 9.98 -2.07 -20.48
C ARG A 182 9.36 -0.82 -19.90
N GLU A 183 9.96 -0.22 -18.84
CA GLU A 183 9.38 0.95 -18.19
C GLU A 183 9.34 2.17 -19.13
N LEU A 184 8.29 2.95 -19.01
CA LEU A 184 8.14 4.22 -19.70
C LEU A 184 8.79 5.36 -18.90
N LEU A 185 8.79 5.22 -17.57
CA LEU A 185 9.21 6.26 -16.63
C LEU A 185 9.67 5.66 -15.31
N ASP A 186 10.84 6.06 -14.83
CA ASP A 186 11.28 5.75 -13.47
C ASP A 186 10.39 6.47 -12.44
N THR A 187 9.66 5.70 -11.64
CA THR A 187 8.67 6.23 -10.69
C THR A 187 9.22 6.53 -9.30
N ARG A 188 10.46 6.16 -9.01
CA ARG A 188 11.09 6.39 -7.69
C ARG A 188 11.15 7.86 -7.29
N PRO A 189 11.58 8.80 -8.17
CA PRO A 189 11.64 10.22 -7.83
C PRO A 189 10.30 10.79 -7.36
N PHE A 190 9.18 10.32 -7.95
CA PHE A 190 7.84 10.78 -7.59
C PHE A 190 7.41 10.27 -6.23
N ALA A 191 7.68 8.99 -5.93
CA ALA A 191 7.39 8.41 -4.63
C ALA A 191 8.19 9.09 -3.51
N HIS A 192 9.47 9.38 -3.74
CA HIS A 192 10.32 10.11 -2.80
C HIS A 192 9.89 11.57 -2.65
N ALA A 193 9.61 12.27 -3.74
CA ALA A 193 9.14 13.65 -3.69
C ALA A 193 7.84 13.79 -2.90
N LEU A 194 6.86 12.91 -3.15
CA LEU A 194 5.61 12.90 -2.38
C LEU A 194 5.85 12.51 -0.91
N HIS A 195 6.73 11.56 -0.63
CA HIS A 195 7.10 11.19 0.73
C HIS A 195 7.64 12.39 1.51
N HIS A 196 8.62 13.11 0.97
CA HIS A 196 9.19 14.31 1.60
C HIS A 196 8.16 15.44 1.72
N TYR A 197 7.32 15.61 0.70
CA TYR A 197 6.24 16.57 0.74
C TYR A 197 5.29 16.29 1.91
N ILE A 198 4.85 15.04 2.10
CA ILE A 198 4.00 14.63 3.23
C ILE A 198 4.67 14.93 4.56
N LEU A 199 5.97 14.60 4.72
CA LEU A 199 6.69 14.82 5.99
C LEU A 199 6.77 16.30 6.40
N ASN A 200 6.76 17.20 5.41
CA ASN A 200 6.92 18.64 5.62
C ASN A 200 5.59 19.42 5.68
N HIS A 201 4.44 18.76 5.46
CA HIS A 201 3.13 19.41 5.44
C HIS A 201 2.23 18.85 6.54
N ARG A 202 2.13 19.57 7.65
CA ARG A 202 1.40 19.14 8.85
C ARG A 202 -0.08 18.86 8.59
N GLU A 203 -0.72 19.60 7.70
CA GLU A 203 -2.13 19.42 7.36
C GLU A 203 -2.46 18.00 6.88
N PHE A 204 -1.52 17.29 6.25
CA PHE A 204 -1.75 15.92 5.74
C PHE A 204 -1.83 14.85 6.83
N TYR A 205 -1.58 15.21 8.09
CA TYR A 205 -1.77 14.32 9.23
C TYR A 205 -3.19 14.39 9.83
N ASN A 206 -4.05 15.22 9.22
CA ASN A 206 -5.44 15.41 9.65
C ASN A 206 -6.45 14.99 8.57
N LEU A 207 -6.17 13.95 7.79
CA LEU A 207 -7.12 13.44 6.79
C LEU A 207 -8.36 12.83 7.48
N PRO A 208 -9.54 12.84 6.83
CA PRO A 208 -10.73 12.14 7.35
C PRO A 208 -10.50 10.64 7.54
N ARG A 209 -9.65 10.04 6.71
CA ARG A 209 -9.33 8.61 6.72
C ARG A 209 -7.99 8.33 6.08
N LYS A 210 -7.47 7.09 6.27
CA LYS A 210 -6.27 6.59 5.58
C LYS A 210 -6.35 6.82 4.08
N PHE A 211 -5.23 7.16 3.47
CA PHE A 211 -5.12 7.47 2.04
C PHE A 211 -3.94 6.70 1.41
N ASN A 212 -4.11 6.24 0.20
CA ASN A 212 -3.11 5.45 -0.52
C ASN A 212 -2.79 6.09 -1.87
N VAL A 213 -1.50 6.16 -2.21
CA VAL A 213 -1.01 6.65 -3.50
C VAL A 213 -0.01 5.67 -4.09
N ALA A 214 -0.09 5.44 -5.40
CA ALA A 214 0.85 4.61 -6.15
C ALA A 214 1.28 5.29 -7.45
N PHE A 215 2.54 5.05 -7.86
CA PHE A 215 3.08 5.46 -9.15
C PHE A 215 3.50 4.23 -9.95
N GLU A 216 2.85 3.99 -11.09
CA GLU A 216 3.10 2.87 -12.00
C GLU A 216 3.87 3.34 -13.23
N GLY A 217 5.10 2.81 -13.43
CA GLY A 217 6.02 3.23 -14.48
C GLY A 217 5.80 2.56 -15.85
N GLY A 218 4.90 1.59 -15.94
CA GLY A 218 4.62 0.87 -17.17
C GLY A 218 5.56 -0.31 -17.47
N GLY A 219 6.33 -0.76 -16.48
CA GLY A 219 7.28 -1.88 -16.60
C GLY A 219 6.64 -3.28 -16.55
N ALA A 220 7.49 -4.27 -16.32
CA ALA A 220 7.08 -5.67 -16.25
C ALA A 220 6.36 -6.06 -14.96
N VAL A 221 6.61 -5.33 -13.85
CA VAL A 221 6.02 -5.63 -12.53
C VAL A 221 5.02 -4.58 -12.15
N ASP A 222 3.76 -5.01 -11.97
CA ASP A 222 2.64 -4.17 -11.54
C ASP A 222 2.80 -3.71 -10.08
N THR A 223 2.44 -2.44 -9.80
CA THR A 223 2.40 -1.85 -8.45
C THR A 223 1.04 -2.01 -7.78
N VAL A 224 0.07 -2.63 -8.43
CA VAL A 224 -1.35 -2.66 -8.03
C VAL A 224 -1.92 -1.25 -7.81
N ALA A 225 -1.60 -0.33 -8.73
CA ALA A 225 -1.98 1.08 -8.63
C ALA A 225 -3.50 1.25 -8.56
N ASP A 226 -4.25 0.43 -9.27
CA ASP A 226 -5.71 0.38 -9.32
C ASP A 226 -6.39 0.01 -7.98
N THR A 227 -5.63 -0.38 -6.96
CA THR A 227 -6.12 -0.63 -5.59
C THR A 227 -5.95 0.56 -4.65
N ASN A 228 -5.48 1.71 -5.15
CA ASN A 228 -5.16 2.90 -4.36
C ASN A 228 -6.22 4.00 -4.52
N ASP A 229 -6.27 4.92 -3.55
CA ASP A 229 -7.17 6.08 -3.63
C ASP A 229 -6.80 6.99 -4.82
N ILE A 230 -5.49 7.10 -5.11
CA ILE A 230 -4.96 7.70 -6.35
C ILE A 230 -3.87 6.78 -6.92
N GLY A 231 -4.00 6.43 -8.20
CA GLY A 231 -2.98 5.79 -9.02
C GLY A 231 -2.49 6.73 -10.13
N PHE A 232 -1.18 6.85 -10.28
CA PHE A 232 -0.55 7.53 -11.41
C PHE A 232 0.06 6.47 -12.33
N MET A 233 -0.54 6.24 -13.49
CA MET A 233 -0.09 5.23 -14.44
C MET A 233 0.63 5.88 -15.61
N ALA A 234 1.90 5.55 -15.84
CA ALA A 234 2.66 6.03 -16.99
C ALA A 234 2.03 5.51 -18.29
N VAL A 235 1.71 6.44 -19.19
CA VAL A 235 1.19 6.18 -20.53
C VAL A 235 2.01 6.97 -21.56
N LYS A 236 2.11 6.46 -22.77
CA LYS A 236 2.75 7.15 -23.90
C LYS A 236 1.68 7.63 -24.87
N ILE A 237 1.74 8.89 -25.28
CA ILE A 237 0.84 9.45 -26.27
C ILE A 237 1.51 9.55 -27.64
N PRO A 238 0.74 9.42 -28.77
CA PRO A 238 1.28 9.55 -30.12
C PRO A 238 1.69 11.00 -30.44
N ALA A 239 2.40 11.16 -31.54
CA ALA A 239 2.70 12.49 -32.09
C ALA A 239 1.40 13.21 -32.51
N ALA A 240 1.40 14.55 -32.39
CA ALA A 240 0.28 15.42 -32.77
C ALA A 240 -1.03 15.17 -32.01
N ALA A 241 -0.98 14.59 -30.81
CA ALA A 241 -2.15 14.42 -29.94
C ALA A 241 -2.70 15.79 -29.47
N LYS A 242 -4.03 15.88 -29.34
CA LYS A 242 -4.72 17.02 -28.75
C LYS A 242 -5.65 16.53 -27.66
N GLY A 243 -5.70 17.24 -26.56
CA GLY A 243 -6.63 16.94 -25.46
C GLY A 243 -7.49 18.15 -25.14
N ASP A 244 -8.62 17.92 -24.48
CA ASP A 244 -9.55 18.97 -24.08
C ASP A 244 -9.15 19.57 -22.72
N SER A 245 -9.05 20.89 -22.66
CA SER A 245 -8.83 21.60 -21.41
C SER A 245 -10.06 21.55 -20.51
N LEU A 246 -9.87 21.31 -19.21
CA LEU A 246 -10.96 21.49 -18.23
C LEU A 246 -11.23 22.96 -17.88
N LYS A 247 -10.31 23.84 -18.24
CA LYS A 247 -10.38 25.28 -17.92
C LYS A 247 -10.78 26.14 -19.12
N ASP A 248 -10.28 25.77 -20.30
CA ASP A 248 -10.41 26.60 -21.51
C ASP A 248 -11.24 25.86 -22.58
N ALA A 249 -11.96 26.58 -23.41
CA ALA A 249 -12.81 26.00 -24.45
C ALA A 249 -12.02 25.43 -25.65
N ALA A 250 -10.72 25.71 -25.75
CA ALA A 250 -9.89 25.28 -26.87
C ALA A 250 -9.08 24.01 -26.54
N PRO A 251 -8.95 23.07 -27.50
CA PRO A 251 -8.08 21.91 -27.31
C PRO A 251 -6.62 22.32 -27.08
N ILE A 252 -5.95 21.62 -26.17
CA ILE A 252 -4.53 21.79 -25.87
C ILE A 252 -3.71 20.81 -26.69
N ALA A 253 -2.69 21.29 -27.43
CA ALA A 253 -1.72 20.45 -28.09
C ALA A 253 -0.86 19.73 -27.03
N LEU A 254 -0.75 18.41 -27.14
CA LEU A 254 0.05 17.58 -26.25
C LEU A 254 1.36 17.20 -26.96
N PRO A 255 2.52 17.66 -26.49
CA PRO A 255 3.78 17.17 -26.98
C PRO A 255 3.87 15.63 -26.88
N PRO A 256 4.44 14.94 -27.88
CA PRO A 256 4.61 13.50 -27.79
C PRO A 256 5.53 13.17 -26.61
N GLY A 257 5.19 12.13 -25.86
CA GLY A 257 5.96 11.78 -24.68
C GLY A 257 5.23 10.86 -23.71
N VAL A 258 5.79 10.77 -22.51
CA VAL A 258 5.21 10.01 -21.40
C VAL A 258 4.48 10.95 -20.45
N TYR A 259 3.27 10.56 -20.08
CA TYR A 259 2.40 11.26 -19.15
C TYR A 259 1.93 10.28 -18.07
N PHE A 260 1.43 10.79 -16.97
CA PHE A 260 0.64 9.99 -16.05
C PHE A 260 -0.85 10.08 -16.39
N ARG A 261 -1.48 8.92 -16.52
CA ARG A 261 -2.92 8.75 -16.42
C ARG A 261 -3.28 8.66 -14.96
N VAL A 262 -4.32 9.35 -14.52
CA VAL A 262 -4.76 9.34 -13.11
C VAL A 262 -5.93 8.42 -12.95
N GLU A 263 -5.82 7.49 -12.02
CA GLU A 263 -6.88 6.58 -11.57
C GLU A 263 -7.31 6.94 -10.15
N LEU A 264 -8.61 6.83 -9.84
CA LEU A 264 -9.22 7.32 -8.61
C LEU A 264 -10.07 6.25 -7.91
N CYS A 265 -10.05 6.26 -6.59
CA CYS A 265 -11.02 5.56 -5.73
C CYS A 265 -10.85 4.04 -5.61
N GLY A 266 -9.65 3.49 -5.83
CA GLY A 266 -9.38 2.07 -5.56
C GLY A 266 -9.43 1.73 -4.07
N ILE A 267 -10.24 0.73 -3.73
CA ILE A 267 -10.42 0.24 -2.36
C ILE A 267 -10.90 -1.23 -2.36
N THR A 268 -9.97 -2.17 -2.32
CA THR A 268 -10.26 -3.60 -2.42
C THR A 268 -11.20 -4.12 -1.33
N GLY A 269 -11.10 -3.62 -0.09
CA GLY A 269 -12.02 -4.00 0.99
C GLY A 269 -13.49 -3.64 0.75
N HIS A 270 -13.78 -2.76 -0.21
CA HIS A 270 -15.12 -2.39 -0.65
C HIS A 270 -15.41 -2.86 -2.08
N LYS A 271 -14.65 -3.85 -2.57
CA LYS A 271 -14.79 -4.48 -3.88
C LYS A 271 -14.75 -3.47 -5.03
N GLN A 272 -13.87 -2.47 -4.95
CA GLN A 272 -13.74 -1.46 -5.99
C GLN A 272 -12.28 -1.30 -6.39
N LEU A 273 -12.01 -1.44 -7.67
CA LEU A 273 -10.79 -0.98 -8.32
C LEU A 273 -10.91 0.49 -8.66
N ALA A 274 -9.77 1.17 -8.85
CA ALA A 274 -9.76 2.57 -9.23
C ALA A 274 -10.41 2.75 -10.61
N LYS A 275 -11.06 3.89 -10.79
CA LYS A 275 -11.68 4.31 -12.04
C LYS A 275 -10.77 5.31 -12.73
N ASP A 276 -10.75 5.25 -14.05
CA ASP A 276 -10.04 6.24 -14.86
C ASP A 276 -10.58 7.65 -14.60
N GLY A 277 -9.67 8.57 -14.26
CA GLY A 277 -10.00 9.99 -14.07
C GLY A 277 -10.16 10.78 -15.37
N GLY A 278 -9.85 10.19 -16.52
CA GLY A 278 -10.01 10.83 -17.83
C GLY A 278 -8.96 11.88 -18.16
N ILE A 279 -7.95 12.11 -17.31
CA ILE A 279 -6.98 13.19 -17.46
C ILE A 279 -5.54 12.67 -17.64
N LEU A 280 -4.74 13.46 -18.36
CA LEU A 280 -3.29 13.33 -18.42
C LEU A 280 -2.60 14.39 -17.56
N VAL A 281 -1.53 13.98 -16.90
CA VAL A 281 -0.69 14.84 -16.05
C VAL A 281 0.76 14.69 -16.51
N LYS A 282 1.44 15.81 -16.74
CA LYS A 282 2.89 15.74 -17.01
C LYS A 282 3.65 15.22 -15.80
N PRO A 283 4.73 14.48 -15.97
CA PRO A 283 5.54 14.02 -14.84
C PRO A 283 5.95 15.15 -13.89
N THR A 284 6.29 16.32 -14.40
CA THR A 284 6.66 17.50 -13.61
C THR A 284 5.51 18.09 -12.78
N GLU A 285 4.26 17.79 -13.12
CA GLU A 285 3.05 18.28 -12.47
C GLU A 285 2.49 17.28 -11.43
N ALA A 286 2.95 16.02 -11.44
CA ALA A 286 2.35 14.91 -10.68
C ALA A 286 2.29 15.18 -9.17
N LEU A 287 3.33 15.76 -8.58
CA LEU A 287 3.36 16.10 -7.15
C LEU A 287 2.30 17.16 -6.80
N ALA A 288 2.22 18.23 -7.58
CA ALA A 288 1.25 19.30 -7.38
C ALA A 288 -0.20 18.80 -7.51
N VAL A 289 -0.47 17.98 -8.52
CA VAL A 289 -1.78 17.34 -8.74
C VAL A 289 -2.15 16.43 -7.57
N CYS A 290 -1.23 15.56 -7.15
CA CYS A 290 -1.46 14.66 -6.02
C CYS A 290 -1.77 15.45 -4.74
N ALA A 291 -0.97 16.47 -4.43
CA ALA A 291 -1.18 17.33 -3.26
C ALA A 291 -2.51 18.09 -3.31
N ALA A 292 -2.91 18.61 -4.48
CA ALA A 292 -4.18 19.28 -4.67
C ALA A 292 -5.37 18.33 -4.44
N MET A 293 -5.34 17.12 -5.02
CA MET A 293 -6.36 16.08 -4.81
C MET A 293 -6.51 15.69 -3.34
N ILE A 294 -5.38 15.54 -2.64
CA ILE A 294 -5.39 15.21 -1.20
C ILE A 294 -5.99 16.36 -0.39
N ARG A 295 -5.73 17.63 -0.73
CA ARG A 295 -6.34 18.79 -0.06
C ARG A 295 -7.85 18.87 -0.29
N VAL A 296 -8.32 18.58 -1.50
CA VAL A 296 -9.77 18.49 -1.76
C VAL A 296 -10.40 17.41 -0.86
N PHE A 297 -9.76 16.26 -0.71
CA PHE A 297 -10.23 15.22 0.19
C PHE A 297 -10.15 15.63 1.68
N LEU A 298 -9.08 16.28 2.09
CA LEU A 298 -8.89 16.81 3.45
C LEU A 298 -10.04 17.75 3.85
N GLU A 299 -10.40 18.67 2.95
CA GLU A 299 -11.37 19.72 3.18
C GLU A 299 -12.83 19.23 3.10
N ASN A 300 -13.10 18.19 2.29
CA ASN A 300 -14.48 17.81 1.93
C ASN A 300 -14.84 16.35 2.25
N GLY A 301 -13.91 15.56 2.77
CA GLY A 301 -14.16 14.16 3.13
C GLY A 301 -15.04 14.04 4.39
N ASP A 302 -15.84 12.99 4.45
CA ASP A 302 -16.73 12.72 5.57
C ASP A 302 -15.95 12.50 6.89
N ARG A 303 -16.36 13.18 7.95
CA ARG A 303 -15.78 13.09 9.31
C ARG A 303 -16.76 12.55 10.34
N THR A 304 -17.99 12.22 9.93
CA THR A 304 -19.07 11.75 10.79
C THR A 304 -19.16 10.22 10.84
N ASP A 305 -18.82 9.52 9.73
CA ASP A 305 -18.84 8.06 9.64
C ASP A 305 -17.54 7.50 9.08
N ARG A 306 -16.72 6.92 9.94
CA ARG A 306 -15.45 6.30 9.53
C ARG A 306 -15.58 5.13 8.54
N LYS A 307 -16.75 4.52 8.39
CA LYS A 307 -17.00 3.48 7.38
C LYS A 307 -17.15 4.07 5.99
N LYS A 308 -17.58 5.34 5.90
CA LYS A 308 -17.82 6.09 4.66
C LYS A 308 -16.84 7.24 4.43
N ALA A 309 -15.76 7.35 5.18
CA ALA A 309 -14.82 8.46 5.17
C ALA A 309 -13.65 8.31 4.16
N ARG A 310 -13.65 7.31 3.26
CA ARG A 310 -12.61 7.17 2.21
C ARG A 310 -12.92 8.04 0.99
N LEU A 311 -11.88 8.37 0.20
CA LEU A 311 -12.02 9.16 -1.04
C LEU A 311 -13.15 8.69 -1.95
N LYS A 312 -13.30 7.35 -2.08
CA LYS A 312 -14.38 6.75 -2.85
C LYS A 312 -15.74 7.39 -2.56
N TYR A 313 -16.09 7.56 -1.29
CA TYR A 313 -17.42 8.06 -0.90
C TYR A 313 -17.62 9.55 -1.23
N LEU A 314 -16.56 10.36 -1.16
CA LEU A 314 -16.61 11.74 -1.62
C LEU A 314 -16.86 11.78 -3.13
N VAL A 315 -16.12 10.97 -3.90
CA VAL A 315 -16.25 10.93 -5.36
C VAL A 315 -17.57 10.26 -5.80
N ASP A 316 -18.06 9.25 -5.09
CA ASP A 316 -19.39 8.66 -5.36
C ASP A 316 -20.52 9.70 -5.15
N LYS A 317 -20.37 10.59 -4.15
CA LYS A 317 -21.34 11.69 -3.89
C LYS A 317 -21.25 12.82 -4.91
N TRP A 318 -20.04 13.16 -5.36
CA TRP A 318 -19.80 14.33 -6.20
C TRP A 318 -19.74 14.04 -7.69
N GLY A 319 -19.36 12.84 -8.07
CA GLY A 319 -18.88 12.50 -9.41
C GLY A 319 -17.41 12.89 -9.60
N VAL A 320 -16.74 12.20 -10.54
CA VAL A 320 -15.33 12.45 -10.90
C VAL A 320 -15.14 13.88 -11.41
N GLU A 321 -16.05 14.36 -12.26
CA GLU A 321 -15.99 15.71 -12.86
C GLU A 321 -15.92 16.81 -11.81
N LYS A 322 -16.80 16.77 -10.79
CA LYS A 322 -16.79 17.76 -9.71
C LYS A 322 -15.52 17.67 -8.87
N PHE A 323 -15.05 16.46 -8.57
CA PHE A 323 -13.80 16.26 -7.83
C PHE A 323 -12.61 16.86 -8.58
N LEU A 324 -12.52 16.64 -9.89
CA LEU A 324 -11.48 17.22 -10.74
C LEU A 324 -11.62 18.75 -10.85
N ALA A 325 -12.83 19.27 -10.96
CA ALA A 325 -13.08 20.72 -11.01
C ALA A 325 -12.63 21.41 -9.70
N GLU A 326 -12.93 20.84 -8.53
CA GLU A 326 -12.45 21.37 -7.24
C GLU A 326 -10.92 21.24 -7.10
N THR A 327 -10.34 20.16 -7.62
CA THR A 327 -8.88 20.00 -7.66
C THR A 327 -8.24 21.06 -8.58
N GLN A 328 -8.84 21.32 -9.75
CA GLN A 328 -8.38 22.31 -10.71
C GLN A 328 -8.25 23.71 -10.10
N LYS A 329 -9.15 24.11 -9.20
CA LYS A 329 -9.10 25.41 -8.51
C LYS A 329 -7.82 25.60 -7.67
N LYS A 330 -7.14 24.50 -7.29
CA LYS A 330 -5.92 24.52 -6.49
C LYS A 330 -4.64 24.46 -7.33
N LEU A 331 -4.77 24.48 -8.68
CA LEU A 331 -3.66 24.35 -9.62
C LEU A 331 -3.52 25.57 -10.50
N ALA A 332 -2.28 25.97 -10.81
CA ALA A 332 -1.99 27.09 -11.70
C ALA A 332 -2.09 26.72 -13.19
N PHE A 333 -2.13 25.44 -13.52
CA PHE A 333 -2.20 24.91 -14.89
C PHE A 333 -3.49 24.11 -15.09
N PRO A 334 -4.01 24.00 -16.34
CA PRO A 334 -5.23 23.25 -16.62
C PRO A 334 -4.99 21.74 -16.63
N PHE A 335 -5.99 20.96 -16.20
CA PHE A 335 -6.07 19.55 -16.54
C PHE A 335 -6.37 19.38 -18.03
N VAL A 336 -5.83 18.32 -18.60
CA VAL A 336 -6.07 17.94 -19.99
C VAL A 336 -6.80 16.61 -20.02
N LYS A 337 -8.04 16.59 -20.53
CA LYS A 337 -8.79 15.37 -20.81
C LYS A 337 -8.22 14.70 -22.05
N PHE A 338 -8.07 13.39 -21.98
CA PHE A 338 -7.58 12.60 -23.10
C PHE A 338 -8.12 11.16 -23.02
N PRO A 339 -8.67 10.61 -24.11
CA PRO A 339 -9.18 9.24 -24.12
C PRO A 339 -8.07 8.21 -23.93
N LEU A 340 -8.26 7.24 -23.03
CA LEU A 340 -7.26 6.21 -22.73
C LEU A 340 -6.95 5.33 -23.95
N GLU A 341 -7.95 5.03 -24.76
CA GLU A 341 -7.84 4.22 -25.98
C GLU A 341 -6.96 4.84 -27.07
N GLN A 342 -6.72 6.15 -27.00
CA GLN A 342 -5.79 6.87 -27.88
C GLN A 342 -4.34 6.82 -27.38
N CYS A 343 -4.09 6.36 -26.17
CA CYS A 343 -2.75 6.11 -25.68
C CYS A 343 -2.13 4.92 -26.41
N ILE A 344 -0.80 4.96 -26.59
CA ILE A 344 -0.07 3.83 -27.18
C ILE A 344 -0.17 2.65 -26.23
N LYS A 345 -0.70 1.51 -26.73
CA LYS A 345 -0.78 0.27 -25.96
C LYS A 345 0.60 -0.18 -25.51
N ARG A 346 0.73 -0.52 -24.25
CA ARG A 346 1.93 -1.12 -23.69
C ARG A 346 1.73 -2.63 -23.48
N PRO A 347 2.82 -3.43 -23.47
CA PRO A 347 2.71 -4.84 -23.09
C PRO A 347 2.14 -5.00 -21.68
N ALA A 348 1.36 -6.05 -21.45
CA ALA A 348 0.86 -6.38 -20.12
C ALA A 348 2.02 -6.67 -19.15
N ALA A 349 1.81 -6.46 -17.86
CA ALA A 349 2.75 -6.87 -16.81
C ALA A 349 3.00 -8.40 -16.88
N VAL A 350 4.19 -8.80 -16.44
CA VAL A 350 4.55 -10.23 -16.37
C VAL A 350 4.00 -10.80 -15.07
N LYS A 351 3.16 -11.82 -15.18
CA LYS A 351 2.63 -12.52 -14.01
C LYS A 351 3.80 -13.04 -13.16
N HIS A 352 3.83 -12.66 -11.88
CA HIS A 352 4.95 -12.93 -10.97
C HIS A 352 6.33 -12.44 -11.47
N GLY A 353 6.39 -11.39 -12.31
CA GLY A 353 7.65 -10.76 -12.73
C GLY A 353 8.52 -10.25 -11.57
N HIS A 354 7.98 -10.23 -10.35
CA HIS A 354 8.67 -9.94 -9.10
C HIS A 354 9.36 -11.15 -8.47
N VAL A 355 9.31 -12.32 -9.10
CA VAL A 355 9.99 -13.56 -8.67
C VAL A 355 10.70 -14.18 -9.87
N GLY A 356 11.97 -14.52 -9.74
CA GLY A 356 12.77 -15.08 -10.83
C GLY A 356 14.00 -14.25 -11.14
N VAL A 357 14.65 -14.57 -12.24
CA VAL A 357 15.82 -13.83 -12.75
C VAL A 357 15.47 -13.17 -14.06
N TYR A 358 15.62 -11.86 -14.12
CA TYR A 358 15.27 -11.07 -15.29
C TYR A 358 16.38 -10.09 -15.65
N ARG A 359 16.59 -9.90 -16.96
CA ARG A 359 17.51 -8.87 -17.50
C ARG A 359 17.04 -7.48 -17.13
N GLN A 360 17.99 -6.62 -16.78
CA GLN A 360 17.77 -5.19 -16.60
C GLN A 360 18.02 -4.42 -17.91
N ALA A 361 17.61 -3.15 -17.94
CA ALA A 361 17.99 -2.22 -19.00
C ALA A 361 19.53 -2.01 -19.06
N GLN A 362 20.20 -2.12 -17.91
CA GLN A 362 21.66 -2.04 -17.80
C GLN A 362 22.29 -3.33 -18.31
N HIS A 363 23.10 -3.22 -19.35
CA HIS A 363 23.77 -4.36 -20.00
C HIS A 363 24.56 -5.22 -19.01
N GLY A 364 24.44 -6.54 -19.12
CA GLY A 364 25.14 -7.52 -18.28
C GLY A 364 24.65 -7.61 -16.83
N LYS A 365 23.54 -6.93 -16.50
CA LYS A 365 22.93 -6.94 -15.17
C LYS A 365 21.55 -7.58 -15.16
N ASN A 366 21.23 -8.16 -14.01
CA ASN A 366 19.94 -8.79 -13.74
C ASN A 366 19.38 -8.31 -12.41
N TYR A 367 18.07 -8.37 -12.26
CA TYR A 367 17.47 -8.41 -10.93
C TYR A 367 17.03 -9.83 -10.60
N ILE A 368 17.16 -10.19 -9.33
CA ILE A 368 16.70 -11.48 -8.80
C ILE A 368 15.53 -11.21 -7.87
N GLY A 369 14.35 -11.69 -8.25
CA GLY A 369 13.15 -11.67 -7.43
C GLY A 369 13.15 -12.84 -6.47
N VAL A 370 13.07 -12.54 -5.18
CA VAL A 370 13.21 -13.49 -4.08
C VAL A 370 11.85 -13.78 -3.47
N VAL A 371 11.48 -15.04 -3.40
CA VAL A 371 10.29 -15.53 -2.68
C VAL A 371 10.51 -15.36 -1.19
N VAL A 372 9.69 -14.51 -0.57
CA VAL A 372 9.63 -14.36 0.89
C VAL A 372 8.28 -14.92 1.35
N PRO A 373 8.22 -16.14 1.87
CA PRO A 373 6.96 -16.79 2.21
C PRO A 373 6.12 -15.90 3.12
N VAL A 374 4.93 -15.53 2.64
CA VAL A 374 3.96 -14.61 3.31
C VAL A 374 4.59 -13.31 3.84
N GLY A 375 5.68 -12.89 3.22
CA GLY A 375 6.41 -11.66 3.58
C GLY A 375 7.25 -11.74 4.85
N ILE A 376 7.44 -12.91 5.48
CA ILE A 376 8.19 -13.03 6.75
C ILE A 376 9.66 -13.33 6.49
N LEU A 377 10.52 -12.49 7.08
CA LEU A 377 11.97 -12.65 7.12
C LEU A 377 12.45 -12.71 8.58
N SER A 378 13.23 -13.73 8.92
CA SER A 378 14.01 -13.73 10.16
C SER A 378 15.17 -12.73 10.07
N THR A 379 15.70 -12.26 11.21
CA THR A 379 16.85 -11.35 11.27
C THR A 379 18.08 -11.93 10.55
N ARG A 380 18.28 -13.26 10.66
CA ARG A 380 19.31 -13.97 9.90
C ARG A 380 19.10 -13.86 8.39
N GLN A 381 17.89 -14.07 7.88
CA GLN A 381 17.58 -13.93 6.45
C GLN A 381 17.74 -12.49 5.99
N MET A 382 17.29 -11.49 6.78
CA MET A 382 17.47 -10.08 6.47
C MET A 382 18.94 -9.71 6.28
N ARG A 383 19.83 -10.11 7.22
CA ARG A 383 21.27 -9.86 7.12
C ARG A 383 21.88 -10.57 5.90
N ARG A 384 21.51 -11.82 5.65
CA ARG A 384 22.03 -12.58 4.50
C ARG A 384 21.59 -12.02 3.16
N VAL A 385 20.34 -11.59 3.03
CA VAL A 385 19.86 -10.91 1.81
C VAL A 385 20.59 -9.57 1.61
N ALA A 386 20.85 -8.83 2.69
CA ALA A 386 21.65 -7.60 2.65
C ALA A 386 23.10 -7.88 2.21
N ASP A 387 23.71 -8.99 2.69
CA ASP A 387 25.06 -9.41 2.27
C ASP A 387 25.08 -9.78 0.79
N LEU A 388 24.07 -10.49 0.29
CA LEU A 388 23.96 -10.84 -1.13
C LEU A 388 23.85 -9.60 -2.01
N ALA A 389 23.02 -8.64 -1.62
CA ALA A 389 22.86 -7.37 -2.35
C ALA A 389 24.17 -6.55 -2.36
N ALA A 390 24.89 -6.49 -1.22
CA ALA A 390 26.12 -5.72 -1.11
C ALA A 390 27.30 -6.37 -1.86
N ASN A 391 27.40 -7.71 -1.81
CA ASN A 391 28.57 -8.43 -2.36
C ASN A 391 28.42 -8.76 -3.85
N TYR A 392 27.19 -8.92 -4.35
CA TYR A 392 26.92 -9.38 -5.70
C TYR A 392 26.02 -8.45 -6.51
N GLY A 393 25.52 -7.38 -5.93
CA GLY A 393 24.71 -6.36 -6.58
C GLY A 393 25.24 -4.95 -6.29
N SER A 394 24.36 -3.97 -6.33
CA SER A 394 24.69 -2.56 -5.99
C SER A 394 24.51 -2.24 -4.50
N GLY A 395 24.15 -3.20 -3.67
CA GLY A 395 23.74 -2.98 -2.29
C GLY A 395 22.30 -2.46 -2.14
N ALA A 396 21.56 -2.34 -3.23
CA ALA A 396 20.17 -1.96 -3.23
C ALA A 396 19.24 -3.17 -3.03
N LEU A 397 18.09 -2.93 -2.43
CA LEU A 397 16.99 -3.89 -2.28
C LEU A 397 15.68 -3.19 -2.63
N ARG A 398 14.70 -3.94 -3.17
CA ARG A 398 13.35 -3.45 -3.45
C ARG A 398 12.31 -4.35 -2.80
N LEU A 399 11.44 -3.79 -1.99
CA LEU A 399 10.26 -4.49 -1.49
C LEU A 399 9.15 -4.41 -2.53
N THR A 400 8.33 -5.45 -2.65
CA THR A 400 7.24 -5.49 -3.61
C THR A 400 5.87 -5.47 -2.92
N PRO A 401 4.79 -5.00 -3.59
CA PRO A 401 3.43 -5.07 -3.06
C PRO A 401 2.92 -6.53 -2.97
N TRP A 402 3.67 -7.48 -3.50
CA TRP A 402 3.42 -8.93 -3.46
C TRP A 402 4.10 -9.63 -2.28
N GLN A 403 4.53 -8.85 -1.26
CA GLN A 403 5.24 -9.33 -0.06
C GLN A 403 6.56 -10.05 -0.34
N ASN A 404 7.16 -9.84 -1.50
CA ASN A 404 8.46 -10.36 -1.91
C ASN A 404 9.51 -9.23 -1.96
N LEU A 405 10.73 -9.53 -2.35
CA LEU A 405 11.79 -8.55 -2.52
C LEU A 405 12.63 -8.83 -3.76
N LEU A 406 13.30 -7.79 -4.28
CA LEU A 406 14.23 -7.88 -5.40
C LEU A 406 15.64 -7.52 -4.96
N ILE A 407 16.63 -8.23 -5.52
CA ILE A 407 18.06 -7.89 -5.48
C ILE A 407 18.44 -7.42 -6.88
N PRO A 408 18.55 -6.12 -7.13
CA PRO A 408 18.93 -5.58 -8.43
C PRO A 408 20.45 -5.58 -8.65
N ASP A 409 20.83 -5.28 -9.88
CA ASP A 409 22.22 -5.03 -10.34
C ASP A 409 23.17 -6.23 -10.22
N VAL A 410 22.64 -7.45 -10.22
CA VAL A 410 23.46 -8.66 -10.15
C VAL A 410 24.09 -8.94 -11.54
N PRO A 411 25.43 -8.90 -11.68
CA PRO A 411 26.09 -9.27 -12.92
C PRO A 411 25.83 -10.73 -13.33
N ASP A 412 25.83 -11.01 -14.61
CA ASP A 412 25.60 -12.36 -15.17
C ASP A 412 26.44 -13.45 -14.47
N ALA A 413 27.70 -13.16 -14.21
CA ALA A 413 28.63 -14.10 -13.58
C ALA A 413 28.24 -14.53 -12.16
N PHE A 414 27.43 -13.74 -11.45
CA PHE A 414 27.07 -14.00 -10.06
C PHE A 414 25.65 -14.54 -9.87
N VAL A 415 24.82 -14.56 -10.91
CA VAL A 415 23.42 -15.00 -10.82
C VAL A 415 23.28 -16.36 -10.16
N GLU A 416 24.02 -17.38 -10.64
CA GLU A 416 23.94 -18.73 -10.09
C GLU A 416 24.48 -18.80 -8.65
N THR A 417 25.45 -17.96 -8.31
CA THR A 417 25.95 -17.88 -6.93
C THR A 417 24.89 -17.31 -5.98
N VAL A 418 24.22 -16.23 -6.35
CA VAL A 418 23.13 -15.64 -5.54
C VAL A 418 21.98 -16.62 -5.40
N LYS A 419 21.55 -17.30 -6.46
CA LYS A 419 20.50 -18.34 -6.43
C LYS A 419 20.81 -19.43 -5.40
N ARG A 420 22.03 -20.02 -5.48
CA ARG A 420 22.46 -21.06 -4.52
C ARG A 420 22.50 -20.55 -3.07
N GLN A 421 22.92 -19.31 -2.86
CA GLN A 421 22.98 -18.73 -1.51
C GLN A 421 21.56 -18.46 -0.96
N LEU A 422 20.61 -18.02 -1.78
CA LEU A 422 19.22 -17.86 -1.39
C LEU A 422 18.62 -19.19 -0.89
N VAL A 423 18.81 -20.27 -1.64
CA VAL A 423 18.33 -21.61 -1.24
C VAL A 423 18.95 -22.05 0.10
N ARG A 424 20.24 -21.79 0.33
CA ARG A 424 20.95 -22.13 1.60
C ARG A 424 20.36 -21.41 2.82
N ILE A 425 19.72 -20.28 2.64
CA ILE A 425 19.06 -19.54 3.73
C ILE A 425 17.55 -19.78 3.79
N GLY A 426 17.04 -20.74 3.00
CA GLY A 426 15.62 -21.11 2.98
C GLY A 426 14.72 -20.13 2.23
N LEU A 427 15.29 -19.38 1.26
CA LEU A 427 14.55 -18.54 0.33
C LEU A 427 14.60 -19.11 -1.08
N HIS A 428 13.61 -18.80 -1.90
CA HIS A 428 13.47 -19.33 -3.26
C HIS A 428 13.42 -18.20 -4.28
N HIS A 429 13.48 -18.54 -5.58
CA HIS A 429 13.46 -17.60 -6.68
C HIS A 429 12.65 -18.10 -7.89
N GLU A 430 11.93 -19.22 -7.78
CA GLU A 430 11.14 -19.79 -8.87
C GLU A 430 9.73 -19.19 -8.89
N ALA A 431 9.31 -18.60 -10.02
CA ALA A 431 8.02 -17.94 -10.16
C ALA A 431 6.82 -18.91 -10.07
N THR A 432 7.03 -20.17 -10.43
CA THR A 432 5.99 -21.22 -10.35
C THR A 432 5.87 -21.87 -8.97
N ASN A 433 6.79 -21.53 -8.04
CA ASN A 433 6.64 -21.95 -6.65
C ASN A 433 5.43 -21.26 -6.02
N ILE A 434 4.46 -22.01 -5.53
CA ILE A 434 3.21 -21.48 -4.96
C ILE A 434 3.48 -20.51 -3.80
N LEU A 435 4.55 -20.74 -3.01
CA LEU A 435 4.93 -19.84 -1.93
C LEU A 435 5.24 -18.41 -2.44
N GLY A 436 5.73 -18.27 -3.68
CA GLY A 436 6.00 -16.96 -4.31
C GLY A 436 4.76 -16.16 -4.64
N GLY A 437 3.63 -16.84 -4.83
CA GLY A 437 2.32 -16.24 -5.09
C GLY A 437 1.42 -16.09 -3.86
N LEU A 438 1.91 -16.48 -2.65
CA LEU A 438 1.14 -16.33 -1.42
C LEU A 438 1.23 -14.91 -0.87
N VAL A 439 0.08 -14.26 -0.72
CA VAL A 439 -0.05 -12.97 -0.06
C VAL A 439 -0.96 -13.13 1.15
N ALA A 440 -0.45 -12.90 2.36
CA ALA A 440 -1.23 -13.08 3.57
C ALA A 440 -1.21 -11.84 4.48
N CYS A 441 -2.38 -11.46 5.01
CA CYS A 441 -2.44 -10.41 6.03
C CYS A 441 -1.87 -10.94 7.37
N THR A 442 -1.91 -10.11 8.40
CA THR A 442 -1.38 -10.49 9.72
C THR A 442 -2.11 -11.67 10.36
N GLY A 443 -3.41 -11.82 10.12
CA GLY A 443 -4.23 -12.85 10.78
C GLY A 443 -4.53 -12.58 12.25
N SER A 444 -5.19 -13.55 12.91
CA SER A 444 -5.65 -13.45 14.31
C SER A 444 -4.49 -13.36 15.31
N GLY A 445 -3.31 -13.88 14.98
CA GLY A 445 -2.13 -13.76 15.82
C GLY A 445 -1.64 -12.31 16.08
N GLY A 446 -2.13 -11.32 15.33
CA GLY A 446 -1.72 -9.92 15.50
C GLY A 446 -2.77 -8.89 15.05
N CYS A 447 -4.03 -9.31 14.86
CA CYS A 447 -5.11 -8.42 14.43
C CYS A 447 -6.44 -8.82 15.05
N LYS A 448 -7.03 -7.94 15.88
CA LYS A 448 -8.33 -8.18 16.54
C LYS A 448 -9.53 -8.36 15.59
N TRP A 449 -9.40 -7.98 14.35
CA TRP A 449 -10.49 -8.09 13.35
C TRP A 449 -10.46 -9.39 12.56
N ALA A 450 -9.36 -10.15 12.66
CA ALA A 450 -9.19 -11.35 11.88
C ALA A 450 -9.90 -12.55 12.53
N ALA A 451 -10.67 -13.28 11.71
CA ALA A 451 -11.32 -14.52 12.09
C ALA A 451 -10.38 -15.72 12.04
N THR A 452 -9.26 -15.62 11.30
CA THR A 452 -8.35 -16.75 11.01
C THR A 452 -6.89 -16.35 11.18
N GLU A 453 -6.05 -17.34 11.53
CA GLU A 453 -4.59 -17.25 11.46
C GLU A 453 -4.15 -17.42 9.99
N THR A 454 -3.84 -16.33 9.32
CA THR A 454 -3.64 -16.36 7.87
C THR A 454 -2.24 -16.78 7.43
N LYS A 455 -1.19 -16.35 8.14
CA LYS A 455 0.19 -16.58 7.66
C LYS A 455 0.66 -18.03 7.81
N GLY A 456 0.43 -18.65 8.94
CA GLY A 456 0.76 -20.05 9.15
C GLY A 456 -0.08 -20.96 8.26
N GLN A 457 -1.38 -20.66 8.15
CA GLN A 457 -2.29 -21.38 7.26
C GLN A 457 -1.89 -21.26 5.79
N ALA A 458 -1.45 -20.06 5.35
CA ALA A 458 -0.95 -19.88 3.98
C ALA A 458 0.30 -20.70 3.71
N VAL A 459 1.26 -20.74 4.64
CA VAL A 459 2.47 -21.57 4.49
C VAL A 459 2.12 -23.06 4.44
N THR A 460 1.22 -23.51 5.32
CA THR A 460 0.72 -24.91 5.32
C THR A 460 0.05 -25.28 4.01
N LEU A 461 -0.84 -24.42 3.53
CA LEU A 461 -1.52 -24.57 2.25
C LEU A 461 -0.53 -24.61 1.08
N GLY A 462 0.41 -23.66 1.03
CA GLY A 462 1.42 -23.60 -0.03
C GLY A 462 2.34 -24.82 -0.04
N ALA A 463 2.74 -25.31 1.12
CA ALA A 463 3.55 -26.53 1.24
C ALA A 463 2.78 -27.76 0.74
N HIS A 464 1.49 -27.89 1.08
CA HIS A 464 0.62 -28.96 0.57
C HIS A 464 0.53 -28.93 -0.95
N LEU A 465 0.21 -27.78 -1.51
CA LEU A 465 0.01 -27.63 -2.96
C LEU A 465 1.32 -27.83 -3.75
N ASN A 466 2.46 -27.29 -3.29
CA ASN A 466 3.77 -27.51 -3.92
C ASN A 466 4.18 -29.00 -3.94
N LYS A 467 3.78 -29.76 -2.92
CA LYS A 467 4.05 -31.21 -2.88
C LYS A 467 3.20 -32.01 -3.88
N LYS A 468 2.00 -31.51 -4.19
CA LYS A 468 0.97 -32.23 -4.96
C LYS A 468 0.86 -31.80 -6.42
N LEU A 469 1.36 -30.61 -6.75
CA LEU A 469 1.15 -29.97 -8.05
C LEU A 469 2.48 -29.45 -8.61
N GLN A 470 2.64 -29.54 -9.91
CA GLN A 470 3.62 -28.78 -10.67
C GLN A 470 2.86 -27.78 -11.54
N LEU A 471 3.04 -26.49 -11.23
CA LEU A 471 2.43 -25.42 -12.02
C LEU A 471 3.39 -25.04 -13.16
N ASP A 472 2.84 -24.90 -14.36
CA ASP A 472 3.52 -24.33 -15.53
C ASP A 472 3.28 -22.83 -15.70
N HIS A 473 2.30 -22.28 -14.95
CA HIS A 473 1.97 -20.86 -14.90
C HIS A 473 1.89 -20.41 -13.44
N PRO A 474 2.40 -19.20 -13.13
CA PRO A 474 2.27 -18.63 -11.79
C PRO A 474 0.81 -18.39 -11.40
N ILE A 475 0.45 -18.74 -10.19
CA ILE A 475 -0.86 -18.49 -9.57
C ILE A 475 -0.66 -17.81 -8.23
N ASN A 476 -1.40 -16.72 -7.97
CA ASN A 476 -1.37 -16.09 -6.66
C ASN A 476 -2.60 -16.47 -5.81
N ILE A 477 -2.34 -16.63 -4.50
CA ILE A 477 -3.36 -16.99 -3.51
C ILE A 477 -3.28 -15.97 -2.36
N HIS A 478 -4.35 -15.22 -2.16
CA HIS A 478 -4.41 -14.11 -1.21
C HIS A 478 -5.28 -14.45 -0.01
N LEU A 479 -4.69 -14.53 1.20
CA LEU A 479 -5.40 -14.84 2.44
C LEU A 479 -5.61 -13.60 3.29
N THR A 480 -6.86 -13.23 3.52
CA THR A 480 -7.22 -12.13 4.43
C THR A 480 -8.11 -12.64 5.55
N GLY A 481 -7.79 -12.33 6.79
CA GLY A 481 -8.52 -12.83 7.97
C GLY A 481 -9.90 -12.17 8.20
N CYS A 482 -10.31 -11.20 7.39
CA CYS A 482 -11.59 -10.48 7.54
C CYS A 482 -11.96 -9.71 6.26
N PRO A 483 -13.19 -9.14 6.15
CA PRO A 483 -13.63 -8.38 4.96
C PRO A 483 -12.79 -7.13 4.61
N ASN A 484 -11.93 -6.64 5.52
CA ASN A 484 -11.10 -5.46 5.26
C ASN A 484 -10.08 -5.62 4.12
N SER A 485 -9.88 -6.83 3.60
CA SER A 485 -9.06 -7.14 2.42
C SER A 485 -7.62 -6.61 2.47
N CYS A 486 -6.96 -6.72 3.63
CA CYS A 486 -5.59 -6.21 3.80
C CYS A 486 -4.55 -6.95 2.95
N ALA A 487 -4.81 -8.21 2.55
CA ALA A 487 -4.03 -8.96 1.59
C ALA A 487 -4.67 -8.96 0.19
N GLN A 488 -5.66 -8.08 -0.05
CA GLN A 488 -6.27 -7.86 -1.37
C GLN A 488 -6.88 -9.12 -2.00
N HIS A 489 -7.57 -9.96 -1.21
CA HIS A 489 -8.10 -11.26 -1.67
C HIS A 489 -9.09 -11.16 -2.85
N TYR A 490 -9.71 -10.00 -3.09
CA TYR A 490 -10.60 -9.82 -4.24
C TYR A 490 -9.87 -9.65 -5.58
N VAL A 491 -8.56 -9.38 -5.58
CA VAL A 491 -7.76 -9.23 -6.81
C VAL A 491 -6.74 -10.36 -7.01
N GLY A 492 -6.72 -11.36 -6.14
CA GLY A 492 -5.95 -12.58 -6.34
C GLY A 492 -6.61 -13.53 -7.36
N ASP A 493 -5.82 -14.38 -8.01
CA ASP A 493 -6.38 -15.51 -8.79
C ASP A 493 -7.31 -16.34 -7.90
N ILE A 494 -6.84 -16.65 -6.68
CA ILE A 494 -7.58 -17.29 -5.61
C ILE A 494 -7.56 -16.35 -4.40
N GLY A 495 -8.71 -15.91 -3.97
CA GLY A 495 -8.89 -15.10 -2.78
C GLY A 495 -9.55 -15.88 -1.66
N LEU A 496 -8.99 -15.77 -0.45
CA LEU A 496 -9.48 -16.44 0.76
C LEU A 496 -9.82 -15.39 1.81
N GLN A 497 -11.12 -15.26 2.14
CA GLN A 497 -11.60 -14.38 3.20
C GLN A 497 -11.91 -15.17 4.45
N GLY A 498 -11.18 -14.94 5.53
CA GLY A 498 -11.36 -15.63 6.81
C GLY A 498 -12.71 -15.38 7.45
N VAL A 499 -13.30 -16.46 7.94
CA VAL A 499 -14.56 -16.52 8.66
C VAL A 499 -14.50 -17.58 9.75
N LYS A 500 -15.43 -17.51 10.71
CA LYS A 500 -15.69 -18.62 11.65
C LYS A 500 -16.79 -19.51 11.08
N VAL A 501 -16.60 -20.83 11.17
CA VAL A 501 -17.45 -21.86 10.54
C VAL A 501 -17.97 -22.84 11.59
N GLY A 502 -19.24 -23.23 11.44
CA GLY A 502 -19.90 -24.23 12.27
C GLY A 502 -20.13 -23.78 13.73
N GLN A 503 -20.77 -24.64 14.51
CA GLN A 503 -21.07 -24.37 15.93
C GLN A 503 -19.81 -24.27 16.79
N ALA A 504 -18.75 -25.00 16.43
CA ALA A 504 -17.45 -24.94 17.11
C ALA A 504 -16.63 -23.69 16.77
N SER A 505 -17.16 -22.78 15.95
CA SER A 505 -16.46 -21.56 15.51
C SER A 505 -15.04 -21.83 14.98
N SER A 506 -14.85 -22.93 14.24
CA SER A 506 -13.59 -23.27 13.63
C SER A 506 -13.16 -22.25 12.57
N GLU A 507 -11.87 -22.15 12.30
CA GLU A 507 -11.35 -21.25 11.28
C GLU A 507 -11.63 -21.79 9.88
N GLY A 508 -12.11 -20.92 8.99
CA GLY A 508 -12.42 -21.26 7.62
C GLY A 508 -12.42 -20.05 6.70
N TYR A 509 -12.77 -20.27 5.43
CA TYR A 509 -12.67 -19.23 4.41
C TYR A 509 -13.85 -19.23 3.45
N HIS A 510 -14.28 -18.04 3.04
CA HIS A 510 -14.95 -17.86 1.77
C HIS A 510 -13.89 -17.90 0.66
N VAL A 511 -14.18 -18.59 -0.44
CA VAL A 511 -13.24 -18.75 -1.56
C VAL A 511 -13.73 -17.94 -2.76
N VAL A 512 -12.85 -17.08 -3.27
CA VAL A 512 -13.08 -16.15 -4.37
C VAL A 512 -12.14 -16.52 -5.52
N PHE A 513 -12.62 -16.55 -6.76
CA PHE A 513 -11.80 -16.81 -7.95
C PHE A 513 -11.87 -15.68 -8.97
N GLY A 514 -10.83 -15.56 -9.77
CA GLY A 514 -10.81 -14.75 -10.96
C GLY A 514 -10.55 -13.26 -10.73
N GLY A 515 -9.88 -12.87 -9.63
CA GLY A 515 -9.40 -11.52 -9.43
C GLY A 515 -8.24 -11.17 -10.38
N GLY A 516 -7.90 -9.88 -10.47
CA GLY A 516 -6.78 -9.37 -11.27
C GLY A 516 -6.53 -7.90 -11.03
N THR A 517 -5.39 -7.40 -11.51
CA THR A 517 -4.94 -6.00 -11.42
C THR A 517 -4.39 -5.51 -12.76
N GLY A 518 -4.25 -4.20 -12.93
CA GLY A 518 -3.68 -3.61 -14.14
C GLY A 518 -4.49 -3.92 -15.41
N ALA A 519 -3.83 -4.42 -16.45
CA ALA A 519 -4.50 -4.76 -17.71
C ALA A 519 -5.53 -5.90 -17.59
N ASP A 520 -5.42 -6.71 -16.53
CA ASP A 520 -6.31 -7.82 -16.22
C ASP A 520 -7.21 -7.53 -15.00
N ALA A 521 -7.42 -6.25 -14.69
CA ALA A 521 -8.13 -5.77 -13.52
C ALA A 521 -9.55 -6.35 -13.40
N ALA A 522 -9.83 -7.04 -12.30
CA ALA A 522 -11.14 -7.59 -12.00
C ALA A 522 -11.31 -7.86 -10.50
N ILE A 523 -12.53 -7.73 -10.02
CA ILE A 523 -12.95 -8.22 -8.71
C ILE A 523 -13.42 -9.67 -8.85
N GLY A 524 -12.76 -10.58 -8.13
CA GLY A 524 -13.09 -11.99 -8.14
C GLY A 524 -14.51 -12.29 -7.62
N LYS A 525 -15.09 -13.39 -8.09
CA LYS A 525 -16.41 -13.89 -7.70
C LYS A 525 -16.28 -14.90 -6.56
N GLN A 526 -17.12 -14.79 -5.51
CA GLN A 526 -17.16 -15.80 -4.45
C GLN A 526 -17.80 -17.09 -4.98
N VAL A 527 -17.07 -18.19 -4.92
CA VAL A 527 -17.51 -19.51 -5.42
C VAL A 527 -17.89 -20.44 -4.28
N PHE A 528 -17.10 -20.48 -3.21
CA PHE A 528 -17.44 -21.30 -2.04
C PHE A 528 -17.59 -20.44 -0.79
N THR A 529 -18.45 -20.91 0.12
CA THR A 529 -18.80 -20.19 1.36
C THR A 529 -18.46 -21.04 2.57
N GLY A 530 -17.63 -20.51 3.49
CA GLY A 530 -17.41 -21.11 4.80
C GLY A 530 -16.74 -22.49 4.75
N ILE A 531 -15.68 -22.65 3.96
CA ILE A 531 -14.90 -23.88 3.91
C ILE A 531 -13.99 -23.95 5.13
N PRO A 532 -14.07 -24.99 6.00
CA PRO A 532 -13.12 -25.18 7.09
C PRO A 532 -11.68 -25.26 6.56
N PHE A 533 -10.72 -24.73 7.32
CA PHE A 533 -9.33 -24.78 6.87
C PHE A 533 -8.81 -26.22 6.71
N SER A 534 -9.31 -27.19 7.49
CA SER A 534 -8.98 -28.63 7.34
C SER A 534 -9.23 -29.15 5.93
N ASP A 535 -10.28 -28.65 5.27
CA ASP A 535 -10.74 -29.15 3.97
C ASP A 535 -10.17 -28.32 2.79
N LEU A 536 -9.72 -27.10 3.10
CA LEU A 536 -9.27 -26.13 2.10
C LEU A 536 -8.09 -26.62 1.25
N PRO A 537 -7.03 -27.24 1.80
CA PRO A 537 -5.90 -27.73 1.00
C PRO A 537 -6.34 -28.78 -0.06
N THR A 538 -7.19 -29.71 0.33
CA THR A 538 -7.73 -30.74 -0.59
C THR A 538 -8.65 -30.13 -1.65
N LEU A 539 -9.51 -29.18 -1.27
CA LEU A 539 -10.34 -28.45 -2.22
C LEU A 539 -9.49 -27.72 -3.26
N LEU A 540 -8.48 -26.94 -2.84
CA LEU A 540 -7.66 -26.17 -3.77
C LEU A 540 -6.74 -27.06 -4.62
N GLU A 541 -6.26 -28.19 -4.11
CA GLU A 541 -5.56 -29.20 -4.91
C GLU A 541 -6.45 -29.69 -6.06
N ARG A 542 -7.71 -30.04 -5.77
CA ARG A 542 -8.69 -30.48 -6.78
C ARG A 542 -8.99 -29.36 -7.78
N VAL A 543 -9.27 -28.15 -7.30
CA VAL A 543 -9.50 -26.96 -8.16
C VAL A 543 -8.37 -26.77 -9.17
N LEU A 544 -7.11 -26.81 -8.71
CA LEU A 544 -5.95 -26.58 -9.57
C LEU A 544 -5.70 -27.74 -10.54
N LYS A 545 -5.91 -28.99 -10.13
CA LYS A 545 -5.86 -30.16 -11.03
C LYS A 545 -6.92 -30.10 -12.11
N THR A 546 -8.15 -29.76 -11.75
CA THR A 546 -9.27 -29.59 -12.70
C THR A 546 -9.00 -28.46 -13.68
N TYR A 547 -8.48 -27.33 -13.19
CA TYR A 547 -8.03 -26.23 -14.06
C TYR A 547 -6.98 -26.70 -15.07
N GLN A 548 -5.92 -27.38 -14.63
CA GLN A 548 -4.87 -27.88 -15.52
C GLN A 548 -5.40 -28.84 -16.58
N ALA A 549 -6.39 -29.67 -16.22
CA ALA A 549 -7.00 -30.63 -17.14
C ALA A 549 -8.00 -30.02 -18.14
N LYS A 550 -8.73 -28.98 -17.72
CA LYS A 550 -9.87 -28.42 -18.50
C LYS A 550 -9.61 -27.07 -19.16
N ARG A 551 -8.47 -26.44 -18.89
CA ARG A 551 -8.12 -25.13 -19.48
C ARG A 551 -7.76 -25.24 -20.96
N GLN A 552 -7.92 -24.15 -21.70
CA GLN A 552 -7.39 -24.00 -23.05
C GLN A 552 -5.87 -23.75 -23.01
N THR A 553 -5.19 -24.00 -24.14
CA THR A 553 -3.75 -23.76 -24.26
C THR A 553 -3.41 -22.31 -23.94
N GLY A 554 -2.52 -22.08 -22.97
CA GLY A 554 -2.12 -20.73 -22.54
C GLY A 554 -3.14 -19.97 -21.68
N GLU A 555 -4.28 -20.58 -21.35
CA GLU A 555 -5.32 -19.94 -20.55
C GLU A 555 -4.88 -19.81 -19.08
N THR A 556 -4.91 -18.60 -18.54
CA THR A 556 -4.62 -18.34 -17.12
C THR A 556 -5.76 -18.81 -16.22
N PHE A 557 -5.47 -19.04 -14.92
CA PHE A 557 -6.49 -19.42 -13.94
C PHE A 557 -7.61 -18.36 -13.84
N ALA A 558 -7.26 -17.08 -13.86
CA ALA A 558 -8.24 -16.01 -13.83
C ALA A 558 -9.14 -16.02 -15.08
N ALA A 559 -8.59 -16.18 -16.28
CA ALA A 559 -9.36 -16.27 -17.52
C ALA A 559 -10.29 -17.48 -17.50
N PHE A 560 -9.75 -18.65 -17.10
CA PHE A 560 -10.53 -19.88 -16.97
C PHE A 560 -11.72 -19.71 -16.03
N THR A 561 -11.52 -19.15 -14.84
CA THR A 561 -12.60 -19.00 -13.86
C THR A 561 -13.60 -17.92 -14.23
N ARG A 562 -13.19 -16.89 -14.99
CA ARG A 562 -14.08 -15.80 -15.42
C ARG A 562 -15.05 -16.21 -16.55
N ARG A 563 -14.64 -17.12 -17.43
CA ARG A 563 -15.49 -17.59 -18.54
C ARG A 563 -16.57 -18.58 -18.12
N HIS A 564 -16.56 -19.04 -16.86
CA HIS A 564 -17.57 -19.92 -16.30
C HIS A 564 -18.47 -19.20 -15.29
N GLU A 565 -19.73 -19.60 -15.23
CA GLU A 565 -20.63 -19.16 -14.17
C GLU A 565 -20.28 -19.84 -12.83
N VAL A 566 -20.63 -19.18 -11.71
CA VAL A 566 -20.31 -19.67 -10.36
C VAL A 566 -20.82 -21.10 -10.14
N LYS A 567 -22.05 -21.41 -10.59
CA LYS A 567 -22.64 -22.76 -10.48
C LYS A 567 -21.83 -23.80 -11.24
N GLN A 568 -21.40 -23.50 -12.46
CA GLN A 568 -20.54 -24.37 -13.26
C GLN A 568 -19.20 -24.64 -12.59
N LEU A 569 -18.59 -23.61 -11.99
CA LEU A 569 -17.34 -23.78 -11.22
C LEU A 569 -17.56 -24.67 -10.00
N GLN A 570 -18.67 -24.49 -9.27
CA GLN A 570 -19.01 -25.32 -8.11
C GLN A 570 -19.19 -26.78 -8.52
N GLU A 571 -19.96 -27.08 -9.55
CA GLU A 571 -20.14 -28.42 -10.08
C GLU A 571 -18.81 -29.05 -10.51
N MET A 572 -18.04 -28.31 -11.34
CA MET A 572 -16.77 -28.76 -11.89
C MET A 572 -15.70 -29.08 -10.83
N PHE A 573 -15.71 -28.35 -9.72
CA PHE A 573 -14.74 -28.49 -8.64
C PHE A 573 -15.24 -29.39 -7.49
N SER A 574 -16.49 -29.84 -7.53
CA SER A 574 -17.06 -30.79 -6.56
C SER A 574 -16.86 -32.25 -6.99
N GLU A 575 -16.70 -32.47 -8.29
CA GLU A 575 -16.31 -33.77 -8.87
C GLU A 575 -14.83 -34.08 -8.59
#